data_d43322cbd05008d501d40c21ad862346
#
_entry.id   d43322cbd05008d501d40c21ad862346
#
_cell.length_a   1.000
_cell.length_b   1.000
_cell.length_c   1.000
_cell.angle_alpha   90.00
_cell.angle_beta   90.00
_cell.angle_gamma   90.00
#
_symmetry.space_group_name_H-M   'P 1'
#
loop_
_entity.id
_entity.type
_entity.pdbx_description
1 polymer ?
#
loop_
_entity_poly.entity_id
_entity_poly.type
_entity_poly.pdbx_seq_one_letter_code
_entity_poly.pdbx_strand_id
1 'polypeptide(L)'
;MSRKIYIAGPMTGYKDFNRPAFKAFALKLSLDGNVVLNPAVLPDGLEQREYMDICCAMIRCADAVFMLRGWEKSAGARAENALAEKLEMEIIFQEEERAA
;
A
#
# COMPACT_ATOMS: atom_id res chain seq x y z
N MET A 1 2.41 -6.34 20.34
CA MET A 1 3.02 -5.11 19.84
C MET A 1 2.53 -4.82 18.47
N SER A 2 2.21 -3.57 18.24
CA SER A 2 1.71 -3.19 16.93
C SER A 2 2.88 -3.03 15.97
N ARG A 3 2.62 -3.39 14.72
CA ARG A 3 3.56 -3.13 13.63
C ARG A 3 3.02 -1.98 12.80
N LYS A 4 3.90 -1.33 12.07
CA LYS A 4 3.54 -0.30 11.11
C LYS A 4 3.50 -0.95 9.74
N ILE A 5 2.32 -0.88 9.09
CA ILE A 5 2.12 -1.54 7.79
C ILE A 5 1.71 -0.50 6.76
N TYR A 6 2.44 -0.46 5.65
CA TYR A 6 2.12 0.39 4.51
C TYR A 6 1.31 -0.41 3.52
N ILE A 7 0.25 0.20 2.97
CA ILE A 7 -0.57 -0.46 1.95
C ILE A 7 -0.17 0.05 0.58
N ALA A 8 0.15 -0.86 -0.33
CA ALA A 8 0.48 -0.54 -1.71
C ALA A 8 -0.53 -1.23 -2.63
N GLY A 9 -0.80 -0.63 -3.77
CA GLY A 9 -1.72 -1.25 -4.71
C GLY A 9 -2.06 -0.32 -5.86
N PRO A 10 -2.88 -0.81 -6.79
CA PRO A 10 -3.24 -0.02 -7.96
C PRO A 10 -4.24 1.05 -7.60
N MET A 11 -4.06 2.24 -8.16
CA MET A 11 -5.00 3.34 -7.98
C MET A 11 -5.41 3.94 -9.31
N THR A 12 -4.45 4.29 -10.16
CA THR A 12 -4.74 4.94 -11.44
C THR A 12 -5.56 4.01 -12.32
N GLY A 13 -6.66 4.53 -12.87
CA GLY A 13 -7.51 3.75 -13.76
C GLY A 13 -8.61 2.99 -13.03
N TYR A 14 -8.58 2.97 -11.72
CA TYR A 14 -9.63 2.33 -10.94
C TYR A 14 -10.69 3.35 -10.55
N LYS A 15 -11.92 2.88 -10.39
CA LYS A 15 -13.00 3.74 -9.90
C LYS A 15 -12.60 4.30 -8.54
N ASP A 16 -12.74 5.61 -8.39
CA ASP A 16 -12.37 6.32 -7.16
C ASP A 16 -10.93 5.98 -6.75
N PHE A 17 -10.06 5.78 -7.75
CA PHE A 17 -8.65 5.48 -7.53
C PHE A 17 -8.44 4.30 -6.58
N ASN A 18 -9.38 3.36 -6.56
CA ASN A 18 -9.32 2.18 -5.70
C ASN A 18 -9.31 2.51 -4.20
N ARG A 19 -9.71 3.71 -3.84
CA ARG A 19 -9.75 4.11 -2.42
C ARG A 19 -10.59 3.17 -1.56
N PRO A 20 -11.73 2.66 -2.03
CA PRO A 20 -12.50 1.73 -1.19
C PRO A 20 -11.73 0.50 -0.76
N ALA A 21 -10.90 -0.08 -1.63
CA ALA A 21 -10.11 -1.24 -1.27
C ALA A 21 -9.03 -0.88 -0.25
N PHE A 22 -8.36 0.26 -0.47
CA PHE A 22 -7.36 0.73 0.50
C PHE A 22 -7.98 0.95 1.86
N LYS A 23 -9.15 1.59 1.88
CA LYS A 23 -9.84 1.89 3.15
C LYS A 23 -10.26 0.61 3.86
N ALA A 24 -10.78 -0.36 3.11
CA ALA A 24 -11.25 -1.60 3.70
C ALA A 24 -10.10 -2.36 4.38
N PHE A 25 -8.96 -2.45 3.70
CA PHE A 25 -7.83 -3.15 4.29
C PHE A 25 -7.14 -2.34 5.37
N ALA A 26 -7.16 -1.00 5.26
CA ALA A 26 -6.65 -0.17 6.34
C ALA A 26 -7.44 -0.42 7.63
N LEU A 27 -8.77 -0.49 7.50
CA LEU A 27 -9.61 -0.77 8.66
C LEU A 27 -9.33 -2.16 9.23
N LYS A 28 -9.24 -3.16 8.36
CA LYS A 28 -9.00 -4.53 8.81
C LYS A 28 -7.67 -4.63 9.55
N LEU A 29 -6.62 -4.05 9.00
CA LEU A 29 -5.31 -4.11 9.62
C LEU A 29 -5.27 -3.33 10.92
N SER A 30 -5.99 -2.20 10.98
CA SER A 30 -6.09 -1.42 12.22
C SER A 30 -6.80 -2.20 13.31
N LEU A 31 -7.87 -2.90 12.95
CA LEU A 31 -8.59 -3.70 13.92
C LEU A 31 -7.75 -4.86 14.46
N ASP A 32 -6.77 -5.29 13.68
CA ASP A 32 -5.83 -6.32 14.11
C ASP A 32 -4.71 -5.76 14.98
N GLY A 33 -4.75 -4.46 15.29
CA GLY A 33 -3.80 -3.84 16.19
C GLY A 33 -2.59 -3.19 15.53
N ASN A 34 -2.60 -3.05 14.21
CA ASN A 34 -1.49 -2.44 13.50
C ASN A 34 -1.67 -0.94 13.31
N VAL A 35 -0.56 -0.23 13.17
CA VAL A 35 -0.56 1.15 12.72
C VAL A 35 -0.50 1.12 11.20
N VAL A 36 -1.48 1.72 10.54
CA VAL A 36 -1.58 1.61 9.08
C VAL A 36 -1.18 2.91 8.41
N LEU A 37 -0.24 2.80 7.47
CA LEU A 37 0.17 3.91 6.64
C LEU A 37 -0.54 3.76 5.30
N ASN A 38 -1.60 4.55 5.10
CA ASN A 38 -2.50 4.40 3.97
C ASN A 38 -2.34 5.58 3.01
N PRO A 39 -1.71 5.36 1.84
CA PRO A 39 -1.48 6.47 0.90
C PRO A 39 -2.75 6.99 0.25
N ALA A 40 -3.85 6.25 0.35
CA ALA A 40 -5.10 6.69 -0.28
C ALA A 40 -5.70 7.91 0.39
N VAL A 41 -5.18 8.32 1.56
CA VAL A 41 -5.65 9.55 2.21
C VAL A 41 -4.95 10.80 1.68
N LEU A 42 -3.94 10.63 0.83
CA LEU A 42 -3.24 11.79 0.27
C LEU A 42 -4.19 12.56 -0.67
N PRO A 43 -3.99 13.87 -0.79
CA PRO A 43 -4.89 14.68 -1.62
C PRO A 43 -4.65 14.43 -3.10
N ASP A 44 -5.69 14.74 -3.89
CA ASP A 44 -5.54 14.80 -5.33
C ASP A 44 -4.68 16.01 -5.70
N GLY A 45 -4.14 15.99 -6.91
CA GLY A 45 -3.48 17.18 -7.44
C GLY A 45 -1.96 17.18 -7.31
N LEU A 46 -1.39 16.14 -6.75
CA LEU A 46 0.06 16.01 -6.72
C LEU A 46 0.56 15.36 -8.01
N GLU A 47 1.81 15.63 -8.34
CA GLU A 47 2.45 14.96 -9.47
C GLU A 47 2.91 13.56 -9.08
N GLN A 48 3.11 12.71 -10.07
CA GLN A 48 3.48 11.33 -9.78
C GLN A 48 4.76 11.23 -8.97
N ARG A 49 5.74 12.07 -9.26
CA ARG A 49 6.99 12.04 -8.49
C ARG A 49 6.76 12.46 -7.04
N GLU A 50 5.79 13.34 -6.81
CA GLU A 50 5.48 13.78 -5.46
C GLU A 50 4.81 12.66 -4.66
N TYR A 51 3.86 11.96 -5.30
CA TYR A 51 3.26 10.79 -4.64
C TYR A 51 4.33 9.76 -4.32
N MET A 52 5.25 9.51 -5.24
CA MET A 52 6.31 8.53 -4.99
C MET A 52 7.22 8.97 -3.84
N ASP A 53 7.57 10.25 -3.77
CA ASP A 53 8.40 10.73 -2.67
C ASP A 53 7.74 10.49 -1.32
N ILE A 54 6.45 10.83 -1.23
CA ILE A 54 5.72 10.67 0.04
C ILE A 54 5.56 9.19 0.36
N CYS A 55 5.18 8.39 -0.62
CA CYS A 55 4.93 6.97 -0.40
C CYS A 55 6.22 6.23 -0.05
N CYS A 56 7.33 6.59 -0.68
CA CYS A 56 8.61 5.97 -0.33
C CYS A 56 8.99 6.31 1.11
N ALA A 57 8.71 7.53 1.56
CA ALA A 57 8.96 7.89 2.94
C ALA A 57 8.09 7.07 3.89
N MET A 58 6.82 6.87 3.53
CA MET A 58 5.92 6.05 4.34
C MET A 58 6.42 4.62 4.43
N ILE A 59 6.89 4.07 3.30
CA ILE A 59 7.42 2.71 3.28
C ILE A 59 8.62 2.59 4.22
N ARG A 60 9.51 3.57 4.18
CA ARG A 60 10.69 3.52 5.05
C ARG A 60 10.35 3.64 6.52
N CYS A 61 9.15 4.11 6.85
CA CYS A 61 8.67 4.16 8.23
C CYS A 61 7.94 2.90 8.64
N ALA A 62 7.69 1.99 7.70
CA ALA A 62 6.88 0.81 7.98
C ALA A 62 7.74 -0.39 8.34
N ASP A 63 7.11 -1.36 8.97
CA ASP A 63 7.74 -2.65 9.25
C ASP A 63 7.43 -3.67 8.17
N ALA A 64 6.29 -3.51 7.50
CA ALA A 64 5.86 -4.44 6.46
C ALA A 64 5.06 -3.69 5.41
N VAL A 65 4.96 -4.27 4.22
CA VAL A 65 4.16 -3.72 3.13
C VAL A 65 3.09 -4.74 2.78
N PHE A 66 1.84 -4.26 2.68
CA PHE A 66 0.71 -5.09 2.28
C PHE A 66 0.34 -4.73 0.84
N MET A 67 0.46 -5.70 -0.07
CA MET A 67 0.24 -5.49 -1.49
C MET A 67 -1.17 -5.90 -1.86
N LEU A 68 -1.98 -4.94 -2.32
CA LEU A 68 -3.33 -5.23 -2.76
C LEU A 68 -3.33 -5.95 -4.09
N ARG A 69 -4.38 -6.74 -4.31
CA ARG A 69 -4.55 -7.47 -5.57
C ARG A 69 -4.52 -6.51 -6.74
N GLY A 70 -3.83 -6.92 -7.80
CA GLY A 70 -3.70 -6.09 -9.00
C GLY A 70 -2.48 -5.20 -9.01
N TRP A 71 -1.65 -5.28 -7.98
CA TRP A 71 -0.48 -4.42 -7.86
C TRP A 71 0.50 -4.59 -9.03
N GLU A 72 0.54 -5.78 -9.63
CA GLU A 72 1.49 -6.05 -10.73
C GLU A 72 1.21 -5.18 -11.95
N LYS A 73 0.01 -4.67 -12.06
CA LYS A 73 -0.38 -3.85 -13.21
C LYS A 73 -0.19 -2.36 -12.97
N SER A 74 0.32 -1.99 -11.80
CA SER A 74 0.52 -0.60 -11.41
C SER A 74 2.01 -0.31 -11.35
N ALA A 75 2.46 0.67 -12.15
CA ALA A 75 3.88 1.05 -12.15
C ALA A 75 4.31 1.53 -10.77
N GLY A 76 3.47 2.33 -10.11
CA GLY A 76 3.79 2.81 -8.78
C GLY A 76 3.88 1.69 -7.77
N ALA A 77 2.91 0.76 -7.79
CA ALA A 77 2.93 -0.34 -6.85
C ALA A 77 4.11 -1.28 -7.11
N ARG A 78 4.47 -1.48 -8.38
CA ARG A 78 5.66 -2.29 -8.69
C ARG A 78 6.92 -1.65 -8.15
N ALA A 79 7.04 -0.32 -8.27
CA ALA A 79 8.19 0.39 -7.73
C ALA A 79 8.26 0.26 -6.22
N GLU A 80 7.11 0.34 -5.56
CA GLU A 80 7.06 0.21 -4.10
C GLU A 80 7.40 -1.20 -3.66
N ASN A 81 6.96 -2.20 -4.41
CA ASN A 81 7.34 -3.58 -4.13
C ASN A 81 8.85 -3.77 -4.26
N ALA A 82 9.44 -3.19 -5.31
CA ALA A 82 10.88 -3.30 -5.52
C ALA A 82 11.65 -2.61 -4.39
N LEU A 83 11.16 -1.46 -3.93
CA LEU A 83 11.79 -0.78 -2.80
C LEU A 83 11.72 -1.63 -1.54
N ALA A 84 10.57 -2.22 -1.27
CA ALA A 84 10.42 -3.08 -0.10
C ALA A 84 11.36 -4.27 -0.17
N GLU A 85 11.51 -4.86 -1.37
CA GLU A 85 12.46 -5.97 -1.56
C GLU A 85 13.89 -5.51 -1.30
N LYS A 86 14.25 -4.35 -1.83
CA LYS A 86 15.59 -3.83 -1.65
C LYS A 86 15.90 -3.58 -0.18
N LEU A 87 14.92 -3.14 0.58
CA LEU A 87 15.07 -2.88 2.01
C LEU A 87 14.88 -4.12 2.86
N GLU A 88 14.65 -5.27 2.22
CA GLU A 88 14.47 -6.56 2.91
C GLU A 88 13.32 -6.52 3.90
N MET A 89 12.24 -5.85 3.52
CA MET A 89 11.05 -5.74 4.36
C MET A 89 10.16 -6.96 4.14
N GLU A 90 9.35 -7.25 5.14
CA GLU A 90 8.30 -8.25 4.97
C GLU A 90 7.25 -7.73 3.99
N ILE A 91 6.84 -8.56 3.04
CA ILE A 91 5.83 -8.20 2.05
C ILE A 91 4.70 -9.21 2.15
N ILE A 92 3.49 -8.71 2.38
CA ILE A 92 2.30 -9.54 2.54
C ILE A 92 1.41 -9.29 1.32
N PHE A 93 0.93 -10.36 0.68
CA PHE A 93 0.13 -10.24 -0.52
C PHE A 93 -1.33 -10.59 -0.25
N GLN A 94 -2.23 -9.86 -0.88
CA GLN A 94 -3.65 -10.03 -0.67
C GLN A 94 -4.20 -11.33 -1.27
N GLU A 95 -3.49 -11.94 -2.19
CA GLU A 95 -4.10 -13.04 -2.94
C GLU A 95 -4.61 -14.16 -2.03
N GLU A 96 -4.10 -14.27 -0.82
CA GLU A 96 -4.57 -15.29 0.11
C GLU A 96 -6.01 -15.08 0.51
N GLU A 97 -6.51 -13.88 0.32
CA GLU A 97 -7.89 -13.58 0.65
C GLU A 97 -8.86 -14.17 -0.37
N ARG A 98 -8.34 -14.60 -1.51
CA ARG A 98 -9.19 -15.11 -2.56
C ARG A 98 -9.79 -16.42 -2.11
N ALA A 99 -11.10 -16.56 -2.33
CA ALA A 99 -11.76 -17.80 -2.04
C ALA A 99 -11.17 -18.92 -2.89
N ALA A 100 -11.02 -20.04 -2.29
CA ALA A 100 -10.48 -21.18 -3.00
C ALA A 100 -11.40 -21.61 -4.11
#